data_87ee7c5dfb5a4c296dea115f50ab2b63
#
_entry.id   87ee7c5dfb5a4c296dea115f50ab2b63
#
_cell.length_a   1.000
_cell.length_b   1.000
_cell.length_c   1.000
_cell.angle_alpha   90.00
_cell.angle_beta   90.00
_cell.angle_gamma   90.00
#
_symmetry.space_group_name_H-M   'P 1'
#
loop_
_entity.id
_entity.type
_entity.pdbx_description
1 polymer ?
#
loop_
_entity_poly.entity_id
_entity_poly.type
_entity_poly.pdbx_seq_one_letter_code
_entity_poly.pdbx_strand_id
1 'polypeptide(L)'
;MKTLEDGYFVPARFLKGVETFSKNAEKTDKAPLHVAYNVNDGYFQIMGASLVSVLENNAHRAVMFHIFTDGYSKENAQKMEQLADRYGCVIKLYTLHMEPFADFHVKVERFSRITYGRIVMPLILAGETDHFLYLDADTMVIRPLDELYHW
;
A
#
# COMPACT_ATOMS: atom_id res chain seq x y z
N MET A 1 2.13 -27.73 8.74
CA MET A 1 2.53 -26.35 8.37
C MET A 1 2.73 -26.35 6.86
N LYS A 2 1.99 -25.52 6.11
CA LYS A 2 2.18 -25.39 4.65
C LYS A 2 3.46 -24.61 4.39
N THR A 3 4.33 -25.15 3.56
CA THR A 3 5.65 -24.57 3.27
C THR A 3 5.63 -23.79 1.95
N LEU A 4 6.70 -23.05 1.66
CA LEU A 4 6.90 -22.36 0.37
C LEU A 4 6.90 -23.36 -0.80
N GLU A 5 7.33 -24.58 -0.56
CA GLU A 5 7.38 -25.66 -1.56
C GLU A 5 6.00 -26.17 -1.99
N ASP A 6 4.97 -25.99 -1.17
CA ASP A 6 3.59 -26.44 -1.46
C ASP A 6 2.81 -25.50 -2.41
N GLY A 7 3.45 -24.47 -2.98
CA GLY A 7 2.79 -23.48 -3.84
C GLY A 7 1.70 -22.67 -3.12
N TYR A 8 1.71 -22.67 -1.78
CA TYR A 8 0.72 -21.91 -0.98
C TYR A 8 0.93 -20.42 -1.11
N PHE A 9 2.19 -19.96 -1.10
CA PHE A 9 2.55 -18.56 -1.20
C PHE A 9 2.79 -18.13 -2.66
N VAL A 10 1.71 -18.03 -3.43
CA VAL A 10 1.71 -17.47 -4.79
C VAL A 10 0.82 -16.22 -4.83
N PRO A 11 1.21 -15.14 -5.55
CA PRO A 11 0.45 -13.88 -5.58
C PRO A 11 -1.03 -14.08 -5.91
N ALA A 12 -1.36 -14.92 -6.90
CA ALA A 12 -2.72 -15.16 -7.38
C ALA A 12 -3.66 -15.73 -6.29
N ARG A 13 -3.13 -16.31 -5.23
CA ARG A 13 -3.93 -16.81 -4.12
C ARG A 13 -4.42 -15.71 -3.19
N PHE A 14 -3.66 -14.63 -3.09
CA PHE A 14 -3.92 -13.53 -2.16
C PHE A 14 -4.47 -12.30 -2.86
N LEU A 15 -4.15 -12.09 -4.13
CA LEU A 15 -4.51 -10.91 -4.88
C LEU A 15 -5.81 -11.11 -5.65
N LYS A 16 -6.85 -10.35 -5.30
CA LYS A 16 -8.14 -10.32 -6.00
C LYS A 16 -8.13 -9.37 -7.19
N GLY A 17 -7.47 -8.23 -7.08
CA GLY A 17 -7.39 -7.23 -8.13
C GLY A 17 -6.51 -6.05 -7.76
N VAL A 18 -6.13 -5.28 -8.77
CA VAL A 18 -5.36 -4.04 -8.63
C VAL A 18 -6.04 -2.93 -9.41
N GLU A 19 -6.27 -1.78 -8.77
CA GLU A 19 -6.70 -0.55 -9.44
C GLU A 19 -5.58 0.48 -9.35
N THR A 20 -5.30 1.20 -10.45
CA THR A 20 -4.18 2.15 -10.52
C THR A 20 -4.67 3.53 -10.91
N PHE A 21 -4.28 4.54 -10.14
CA PHE A 21 -4.49 5.96 -10.39
C PHE A 21 -3.16 6.64 -10.66
N SER A 22 -2.98 7.24 -11.86
CA SER A 22 -1.70 7.80 -12.29
C SER A 22 -1.81 8.87 -13.38
N LYS A 23 -2.91 9.61 -13.43
CA LYS A 23 -3.28 10.45 -14.59
C LYS A 23 -2.24 11.51 -14.95
N ASN A 24 -1.61 12.12 -13.97
CA ASN A 24 -0.63 13.21 -14.13
C ASN A 24 0.73 12.87 -13.50
N ALA A 25 1.07 11.57 -13.40
CA ALA A 25 2.35 11.19 -12.80
C ALA A 25 3.53 11.73 -13.61
N GLU A 26 4.32 12.59 -12.99
CA GLU A 26 5.51 13.15 -13.62
C GLU A 26 6.61 12.08 -13.74
N LYS A 27 7.23 12.02 -14.93
CA LYS A 27 8.42 11.19 -15.13
C LYS A 27 9.62 11.93 -14.56
N THR A 28 10.26 11.35 -13.56
CA THR A 28 11.53 11.83 -13.03
C THR A 28 12.65 10.88 -13.41
N ASP A 29 13.90 11.40 -13.50
CA ASP A 29 15.08 10.58 -13.78
C ASP A 29 15.50 9.68 -12.61
N LYS A 30 14.91 9.91 -11.41
CA LYS A 30 15.17 9.11 -10.22
C LYS A 30 14.11 8.02 -10.06
N ALA A 31 14.52 6.84 -9.59
CA ALA A 31 13.61 5.80 -9.20
C ALA A 31 12.59 6.31 -8.16
N PRO A 32 11.30 5.96 -8.29
CA PRO A 32 10.28 6.42 -7.35
C PRO A 32 10.52 5.88 -5.94
N LEU A 33 10.03 6.60 -4.93
CA LEU A 33 9.86 6.08 -3.59
C LEU A 33 8.65 5.15 -3.59
N HIS A 34 8.83 3.89 -3.24
CA HIS A 34 7.75 2.94 -3.05
C HIS A 34 7.33 2.92 -1.58
N VAL A 35 6.10 3.32 -1.30
CA VAL A 35 5.53 3.35 0.06
C VAL A 35 4.29 2.47 0.12
N ALA A 36 4.24 1.55 1.08
CA ALA A 36 3.15 0.60 1.22
C ALA A 36 2.35 0.83 2.50
N TYR A 37 1.04 0.68 2.39
CA TYR A 37 0.07 0.73 3.49
C TYR A 37 -0.80 -0.52 3.48
N ASN A 38 -1.37 -0.84 4.65
CA ASN A 38 -2.29 -1.95 4.82
C ASN A 38 -3.49 -1.50 5.67
N VAL A 39 -4.66 -1.35 5.05
CA VAL A 39 -5.83 -0.72 5.67
C VAL A 39 -7.13 -1.38 5.26
N ASN A 40 -8.15 -1.32 6.12
CA ASN A 40 -9.54 -1.53 5.73
C ASN A 40 -10.18 -0.20 5.27
N ASP A 41 -11.39 -0.26 4.72
CA ASP A 41 -12.08 0.92 4.18
C ASP A 41 -12.24 2.06 5.21
N GLY A 42 -12.48 1.76 6.48
CA GLY A 42 -12.66 2.76 7.54
C GLY A 42 -11.39 3.57 7.86
N TYR A 43 -10.21 3.07 7.51
CA TYR A 43 -8.93 3.74 7.78
C TYR A 43 -8.42 4.59 6.60
N PHE A 44 -9.11 4.62 5.46
CA PHE A 44 -8.69 5.41 4.29
C PHE A 44 -8.53 6.90 4.58
N GLN A 45 -9.39 7.47 5.42
CA GLN A 45 -9.29 8.89 5.77
C GLN A 45 -8.04 9.19 6.59
N ILE A 46 -7.72 8.34 7.56
CA ILE A 46 -6.52 8.47 8.42
C ILE A 46 -5.27 8.27 7.55
N MET A 47 -5.25 7.21 6.75
CA MET A 47 -4.17 6.94 5.79
C MET A 47 -3.98 8.11 4.81
N GLY A 48 -5.06 8.75 4.36
CA GLY A 48 -5.01 9.91 3.47
C GLY A 48 -4.16 11.05 4.03
N ALA A 49 -4.24 11.31 5.34
CA ALA A 49 -3.38 12.30 5.99
C ALA A 49 -1.91 11.86 5.99
N SER A 50 -1.64 10.58 6.22
CA SER A 50 -0.28 10.02 6.11
C SER A 50 0.28 10.15 4.70
N LEU A 51 -0.49 9.75 3.67
CA LEU A 51 -0.14 9.91 2.24
C LEU A 51 0.25 11.36 1.90
N VAL A 52 -0.59 12.32 2.31
CA VAL A 52 -0.30 13.76 2.08
C VAL A 52 0.99 14.16 2.77
N SER A 53 1.24 13.70 3.99
CA SER A 53 2.48 14.02 4.70
C SER A 53 3.73 13.48 3.99
N VAL A 54 3.64 12.30 3.38
CA VAL A 54 4.72 11.75 2.53
C VAL A 54 4.94 12.67 1.32
N LEU A 55 3.88 13.03 0.61
CA LEU A 55 3.95 13.84 -0.62
C LEU A 55 4.52 15.24 -0.36
N GLU A 56 4.03 15.92 0.69
CA GLU A 56 4.49 17.28 1.05
C GLU A 56 5.97 17.30 1.46
N ASN A 57 6.47 16.26 2.13
CA ASN A 57 7.86 16.20 2.57
C ASN A 57 8.81 15.57 1.54
N ASN A 58 8.29 15.06 0.42
CA ASN A 58 9.09 14.43 -0.65
C ASN A 58 8.73 14.95 -2.05
N ALA A 59 8.33 16.23 -2.16
CA ALA A 59 7.92 16.84 -3.42
C ALA A 59 9.00 16.83 -4.53
N HIS A 60 10.25 16.59 -4.16
CA HIS A 60 11.40 16.47 -5.07
C HIS A 60 11.57 15.05 -5.68
N ARG A 61 10.70 14.09 -5.32
CA ARG A 61 10.75 12.70 -5.75
C ARG A 61 9.41 12.24 -6.29
N ALA A 62 9.43 11.38 -7.32
CA ALA A 62 8.26 10.60 -7.65
C ALA A 62 7.94 9.64 -6.50
N VAL A 63 6.65 9.49 -6.17
CA VAL A 63 6.18 8.56 -5.14
C VAL A 63 5.16 7.61 -5.75
N MET A 64 5.31 6.34 -5.46
CA MET A 64 4.36 5.29 -5.80
C MET A 64 3.83 4.65 -4.52
N PHE A 65 2.52 4.76 -4.31
CA PHE A 65 1.85 4.16 -3.17
C PHE A 65 1.26 2.81 -3.52
N HIS A 66 1.45 1.84 -2.63
CA HIS A 66 0.89 0.49 -2.69
C HIS A 66 -0.02 0.29 -1.49
N ILE A 67 -1.33 0.35 -1.71
CA ILE A 67 -2.34 0.27 -0.65
C ILE A 67 -3.01 -1.09 -0.71
N PHE A 68 -2.78 -1.90 0.31
CA PHE A 68 -3.37 -3.24 0.46
C PHE A 68 -4.61 -3.16 1.33
N THR A 69 -5.71 -3.75 0.87
CA THR A 69 -7.01 -3.67 1.52
C THR A 69 -7.84 -4.93 1.29
N ASP A 70 -8.81 -5.18 2.16
CA ASP A 70 -9.84 -6.21 1.99
C ASP A 70 -11.03 -5.72 1.13
N GLY A 71 -11.08 -4.42 0.85
CA GLY A 71 -12.08 -3.76 0.05
C GLY A 71 -12.11 -2.25 0.34
N TYR A 72 -12.72 -1.48 -0.54
CA TYR A 72 -12.85 -0.03 -0.41
C TYR A 72 -14.15 0.46 -1.06
N SER A 73 -14.65 1.58 -0.55
CA SER A 73 -15.82 2.27 -1.09
C SER A 73 -15.47 3.06 -2.36
N LYS A 74 -16.49 3.33 -3.16
CA LYS A 74 -16.37 4.21 -4.34
C LYS A 74 -15.87 5.61 -3.97
N GLU A 75 -16.31 6.11 -2.81
CA GLU A 75 -15.87 7.41 -2.29
C GLU A 75 -14.38 7.42 -1.99
N ASN A 76 -13.85 6.37 -1.34
CA ASN A 76 -12.43 6.26 -1.05
C ASN A 76 -11.58 6.11 -2.32
N ALA A 77 -12.04 5.34 -3.32
CA ALA A 77 -11.40 5.25 -4.63
C ALA A 77 -11.30 6.64 -5.31
N GLN A 78 -12.39 7.41 -5.32
CA GLN A 78 -12.41 8.76 -5.87
C GLN A 78 -11.44 9.72 -5.14
N LYS A 79 -11.33 9.60 -3.81
CA LYS A 79 -10.36 10.39 -3.04
C LYS A 79 -8.91 10.03 -3.42
N MET A 80 -8.61 8.75 -3.65
CA MET A 80 -7.28 8.31 -4.09
C MET A 80 -6.96 8.82 -5.51
N GLU A 81 -7.94 8.78 -6.42
CA GLU A 81 -7.80 9.36 -7.76
C GLU A 81 -7.51 10.87 -7.69
N GLN A 82 -8.27 11.61 -6.89
CA GLN A 82 -8.06 13.06 -6.70
C GLN A 82 -6.68 13.38 -6.10
N LEU A 83 -6.19 12.57 -5.17
CA LEU A 83 -4.85 12.73 -4.61
C LEU A 83 -3.77 12.45 -5.67
N ALA A 84 -3.91 11.37 -6.44
CA ALA A 84 -3.00 11.03 -7.52
C ALA A 84 -2.91 12.17 -8.56
N ASP A 85 -4.05 12.72 -8.95
CA ASP A 85 -4.13 13.83 -9.91
C ASP A 85 -3.53 15.12 -9.35
N ARG A 86 -3.83 15.45 -8.09
CA ARG A 86 -3.36 16.68 -7.44
C ARG A 86 -1.84 16.72 -7.25
N TYR A 87 -1.25 15.60 -6.87
CA TYR A 87 0.18 15.51 -6.53
C TYR A 87 1.04 14.91 -7.64
N GLY A 88 0.45 14.47 -8.75
CA GLY A 88 1.20 13.82 -9.83
C GLY A 88 1.89 12.52 -9.41
N CYS A 89 1.30 11.78 -8.44
CA CYS A 89 1.83 10.53 -7.94
C CYS A 89 1.08 9.32 -8.50
N VAL A 90 1.61 8.13 -8.26
CA VAL A 90 0.95 6.86 -8.59
C VAL A 90 0.38 6.25 -7.32
N ILE A 91 -0.90 5.87 -7.34
CA ILE A 91 -1.55 5.13 -6.25
C ILE A 91 -2.11 3.84 -6.81
N LYS A 92 -1.71 2.71 -6.24
CA LYS A 92 -2.23 1.38 -6.57
C LYS A 92 -2.99 0.80 -5.38
N LEU A 93 -4.25 0.41 -5.60
CA LEU A 93 -5.09 -0.28 -4.61
C LEU A 93 -5.05 -1.78 -4.92
N TYR A 94 -4.51 -2.57 -4.00
CA TYR A 94 -4.45 -4.03 -4.07
C TYR A 94 -5.55 -4.60 -3.19
N THR A 95 -6.60 -5.15 -3.79
CA THR A 95 -7.64 -5.87 -3.05
C THR A 95 -7.21 -7.30 -2.80
N LEU A 96 -7.23 -7.73 -1.54
CA LEU A 96 -6.80 -9.06 -1.14
C LEU A 96 -7.99 -10.01 -0.96
N HIS A 97 -7.79 -11.28 -1.29
CA HIS A 97 -8.62 -12.37 -0.80
C HIS A 97 -8.34 -12.60 0.69
N MET A 98 -9.40 -12.61 1.51
CA MET A 98 -9.26 -12.76 2.96
C MET A 98 -9.41 -14.21 3.44
N GLU A 99 -9.86 -15.12 2.57
CA GLU A 99 -10.02 -16.56 2.88
C GLU A 99 -8.70 -17.24 3.30
N PRO A 100 -7.53 -16.92 2.69
CA PRO A 100 -6.27 -17.51 3.14
C PRO A 100 -5.89 -17.15 4.59
N PHE A 101 -6.47 -16.09 5.13
CA PHE A 101 -6.23 -15.63 6.50
C PHE A 101 -7.36 -16.04 7.48
N ALA A 102 -8.32 -16.88 7.05
CA ALA A 102 -9.49 -17.20 7.85
C ALA A 102 -9.16 -17.86 9.20
N ASP A 103 -8.10 -18.69 9.22
CA ASP A 103 -7.65 -19.40 10.42
C ASP A 103 -6.69 -18.57 11.31
N PHE A 104 -6.37 -17.35 10.88
CA PHE A 104 -5.48 -16.47 11.66
C PHE A 104 -6.27 -15.81 12.78
N HIS A 105 -5.81 -16.00 14.02
CA HIS A 105 -6.47 -15.46 15.19
C HIS A 105 -6.09 -14.00 15.43
N VAL A 106 -7.09 -13.13 15.40
CA VAL A 106 -6.94 -11.74 15.81
C VAL A 106 -7.24 -11.67 17.33
N LYS A 107 -6.21 -11.52 18.15
CA LYS A 107 -6.33 -11.49 19.61
C LYS A 107 -7.01 -10.22 20.17
N VAL A 108 -7.11 -9.17 19.35
CA VAL A 108 -7.66 -7.87 19.74
C VAL A 108 -8.79 -7.52 18.78
N GLU A 109 -10.01 -7.41 19.27
CA GLU A 109 -11.24 -7.18 18.47
C GLU A 109 -11.17 -5.95 17.55
N ARG A 110 -10.39 -4.92 17.92
CA ARG A 110 -10.20 -3.71 17.11
C ARG A 110 -9.34 -3.91 15.86
N PHE A 111 -8.60 -5.01 15.75
CA PHE A 111 -7.78 -5.31 14.58
C PHE A 111 -8.56 -6.17 13.58
N SER A 112 -8.67 -5.70 12.34
CA SER A 112 -9.17 -6.49 11.23
C SER A 112 -8.15 -7.52 10.76
N ARG A 113 -8.61 -8.65 10.19
CA ARG A 113 -7.73 -9.65 9.57
C ARG A 113 -6.87 -9.09 8.44
N ILE A 114 -7.25 -7.96 7.85
CA ILE A 114 -6.43 -7.27 6.85
C ILE A 114 -5.02 -6.96 7.36
N THR A 115 -4.83 -6.83 8.68
CA THR A 115 -3.50 -6.65 9.30
C THR A 115 -2.49 -7.70 8.84
N TYR A 116 -2.93 -8.92 8.52
CA TYR A 116 -2.06 -9.97 8.00
C TYR A 116 -1.68 -9.78 6.52
N GLY A 117 -2.34 -8.88 5.80
CA GLY A 117 -2.01 -8.53 4.42
C GLY A 117 -0.55 -8.09 4.25
N ARG A 118 0.05 -7.48 5.30
CA ARG A 118 1.46 -7.07 5.30
C ARG A 118 2.43 -8.22 5.08
N ILE A 119 2.06 -9.45 5.43
CA ILE A 119 2.91 -10.64 5.26
C ILE A 119 3.10 -10.98 3.77
N VAL A 120 2.10 -10.70 2.95
CA VAL A 120 2.12 -11.04 1.51
C VAL A 120 2.53 -9.87 0.61
N MET A 121 2.73 -8.66 1.16
CA MET A 121 3.20 -7.51 0.39
C MET A 121 4.49 -7.78 -0.38
N PRO A 122 5.58 -8.30 0.25
CA PRO A 122 6.82 -8.58 -0.48
C PRO A 122 6.62 -9.55 -1.63
N LEU A 123 5.75 -10.56 -1.43
CA LEU A 123 5.42 -11.54 -2.46
C LEU A 123 4.72 -10.90 -3.66
N ILE A 124 3.76 -10.00 -3.40
CA ILE A 124 2.95 -9.35 -4.45
C ILE A 124 3.78 -8.28 -5.17
N LEU A 125 4.63 -7.56 -4.44
CA LEU A 125 5.43 -6.45 -4.98
C LEU A 125 6.75 -6.87 -5.62
N ALA A 126 7.16 -8.14 -5.49
CA ALA A 126 8.44 -8.65 -6.02
C ALA A 126 8.63 -8.44 -7.53
N GLY A 127 7.54 -8.29 -8.30
CA GLY A 127 7.58 -7.98 -9.74
C GLY A 127 7.62 -6.47 -10.06
N GLU A 128 7.51 -5.60 -9.06
CA GLU A 128 7.43 -4.14 -9.25
C GLU A 128 8.60 -3.39 -8.62
N THR A 129 9.08 -3.87 -7.48
CA THR A 129 10.17 -3.21 -6.75
C THR A 129 10.95 -4.21 -5.90
N ASP A 130 12.25 -3.98 -5.75
CA ASP A 130 13.12 -4.78 -4.89
C ASP A 130 13.00 -4.38 -3.41
N HIS A 131 12.51 -3.16 -3.13
CA HIS A 131 12.30 -2.67 -1.77
C HIS A 131 11.20 -1.61 -1.72
N PHE A 132 10.55 -1.52 -0.57
CA PHE A 132 9.54 -0.51 -0.28
C PHE A 132 9.54 -0.16 1.21
N LEU A 133 9.08 1.03 1.54
CA LEU A 133 8.87 1.45 2.92
C LEU A 133 7.42 1.13 3.33
N TYR A 134 7.25 0.30 4.37
CA TYR A 134 5.94 0.09 4.97
C TYR A 134 5.67 1.16 6.05
N LEU A 135 4.51 1.80 5.97
CA LEU A 135 4.02 2.75 6.96
C LEU A 135 2.67 2.30 7.52
N ASP A 136 2.48 2.45 8.81
CA ASP A 136 1.14 2.33 9.39
C ASP A 136 0.30 3.57 9.03
N ALA A 137 -1.01 3.38 8.84
CA ALA A 137 -1.92 4.41 8.34
C ALA A 137 -2.02 5.67 9.22
N ASP A 138 -1.72 5.55 10.50
CA ASP A 138 -1.76 6.62 11.51
C ASP A 138 -0.40 7.26 11.78
N THR A 139 0.55 7.11 10.85
CA THR A 139 1.87 7.75 10.91
C THR A 139 1.88 9.09 10.17
N MET A 140 2.78 10.00 10.56
CA MET A 140 3.01 11.28 9.88
C MET A 140 4.50 11.42 9.54
N VAL A 141 4.76 11.66 8.26
CA VAL A 141 6.11 11.95 7.77
C VAL A 141 6.37 13.45 7.91
N ILE A 142 7.45 13.81 8.60
CA ILE A 142 7.81 15.22 8.91
C ILE A 142 9.13 15.67 8.30
N ARG A 143 9.80 14.78 7.54
CA ARG A 143 11.08 15.04 6.85
C ARG A 143 11.17 14.19 5.57
N PRO A 144 12.08 14.53 4.64
CA PRO A 144 12.38 13.71 3.47
C PRO A 144 12.77 12.27 3.87
N LEU A 145 12.32 11.31 3.05
CA LEU A 145 12.54 9.87 3.29
C LEU A 145 13.79 9.32 2.59
N ASP A 146 14.56 10.16 1.89
CA ASP A 146 15.70 9.72 1.08
C ASP A 146 16.71 8.89 1.89
N GLU A 147 17.08 9.36 3.08
CA GLU A 147 18.04 8.65 3.94
C GLU A 147 17.50 7.29 4.39
N LEU A 148 16.23 7.21 4.76
CA LEU A 148 15.59 5.97 5.21
C LEU A 148 15.40 4.98 4.07
N TYR A 149 15.14 5.46 2.85
CA TYR A 149 14.84 4.62 1.70
C TYR A 149 16.09 3.96 1.08
N HIS A 150 17.28 4.48 1.35
CA HIS A 150 18.54 3.96 0.82
C HIS A 150 19.29 3.03 1.78
N TRP A 151 18.65 2.56 2.83
CA TRP A 151 19.23 1.59 3.78
C TRP A 151 19.08 0.15 3.28
#